data_180a4bea0e2c98afd1a5713bfd77fc2e
#
_entry.id   180a4bea0e2c98afd1a5713bfd77fc2e
#
_cell.length_a   1.000
_cell.length_b   1.000
_cell.length_c   1.000
_cell.angle_alpha   90.00
_cell.angle_beta   90.00
_cell.angle_gamma   90.00
#
_symmetry.space_group_name_H-M   'P 1'
#
loop_
_entity.id
_entity.type
_entity.pdbx_description
1 polymer ?
#
loop_
_entity_poly.entity_id
_entity_poly.type
_entity_poly.pdbx_seq_one_letter_code
_entity_poly.pdbx_strand_id
1 'polypeptide(L)'
;MAEDARHAYLQARLQARHGDRPSADDWRVAEASTDLSHYLEALRRTALRRWLGDLNHEMEPEAIERQLRASWREAIDQVASWSPAEWRDAVAWLRWLPDLPSVEHLLRGHKVPPWMRADPVMRELAFDEPQRRREALAGLPLAPVQLDETATSPRVVDAWIEEWRRRLPASARAADSQLMQMLEWVLQHLEAMRSSEADDGKGLRNALSARLARRFRRGAGTATALFSHLVLDGLELERVRAGVMTRRLLPERAEGRSWA
;
A
#
# COMPACT_ATOMS: atom_id res chain seq x y z
N MET A 1 21.19 20.96 -13.58
CA MET A 1 20.05 21.61 -14.30
C MET A 1 18.92 20.66 -14.67
N ALA A 2 19.13 19.59 -15.48
CA ALA A 2 18.02 18.67 -15.84
C ALA A 2 17.50 17.85 -14.64
N GLU A 3 18.36 17.51 -13.71
CA GLU A 3 18.02 16.74 -12.50
C GLU A 3 17.26 17.59 -11.48
N ASP A 4 17.70 18.82 -11.25
CA ASP A 4 17.02 19.79 -10.39
C ASP A 4 15.61 20.09 -10.90
N ALA A 5 15.45 20.23 -12.23
CA ALA A 5 14.13 20.41 -12.84
C ALA A 5 13.22 19.21 -12.62
N ARG A 6 13.77 17.99 -12.63
CA ARG A 6 13.00 16.77 -12.38
C ARG A 6 12.59 16.64 -10.92
N HIS A 7 13.45 17.00 -9.96
CA HIS A 7 13.10 17.10 -8.54
C HIS A 7 11.98 18.13 -8.30
N ALA A 8 12.11 19.32 -8.90
CA ALA A 8 11.08 20.36 -8.80
C ALA A 8 9.73 19.90 -9.40
N TYR A 9 9.78 19.23 -10.55
CA TYR A 9 8.56 18.67 -11.18
C TYR A 9 7.89 17.62 -10.29
N LEU A 10 8.66 16.63 -9.79
CA LEU A 10 8.15 15.63 -8.85
C LEU A 10 7.52 16.30 -7.64
N GLN A 11 8.22 17.25 -7.01
CA GLN A 11 7.72 17.94 -5.82
C GLN A 11 6.41 18.67 -6.10
N ALA A 12 6.29 19.38 -7.22
CA ALA A 12 5.07 20.08 -7.61
C ALA A 12 3.89 19.10 -7.77
N ARG A 13 4.12 17.94 -8.40
CA ARG A 13 3.09 16.88 -8.57
C ARG A 13 2.66 16.29 -7.23
N LEU A 14 3.61 16.03 -6.33
CA LEU A 14 3.31 15.49 -5.00
C LEU A 14 2.55 16.51 -4.14
N GLN A 15 2.91 17.80 -4.21
CA GLN A 15 2.22 18.87 -3.49
C GLN A 15 0.76 19.01 -3.96
N ALA A 16 0.53 19.01 -5.27
CA ALA A 16 -0.82 19.05 -5.83
C ALA A 16 -1.66 17.88 -5.30
N ARG A 17 -1.15 16.63 -5.41
CA ARG A 17 -1.85 15.46 -4.88
C ARG A 17 -2.06 15.49 -3.37
N HIS A 18 -1.12 16.05 -2.63
CA HIS A 18 -1.27 16.17 -1.19
C HIS A 18 -2.34 17.19 -0.81
N GLY A 19 -2.48 18.26 -1.59
CA GLY A 19 -3.54 19.25 -1.42
C GLY A 19 -4.94 18.70 -1.72
N ASP A 20 -5.04 17.76 -2.66
CA ASP A 20 -6.29 17.12 -3.05
C ASP A 20 -6.75 16.00 -2.10
N ARG A 21 -5.96 15.67 -1.04
CA ARG A 21 -6.32 14.59 -0.11
C ARG A 21 -7.66 14.84 0.55
N PRO A 22 -8.49 13.78 0.71
CA PRO A 22 -9.79 13.91 1.35
C PRO A 22 -9.65 14.43 2.78
N SER A 23 -10.52 15.35 3.12
CA SER A 23 -10.63 15.91 4.47
C SER A 23 -11.20 14.87 5.45
N ALA A 24 -11.14 15.19 6.74
CA ALA A 24 -11.81 14.38 7.76
C ALA A 24 -13.33 14.31 7.55
N ASP A 25 -13.91 15.40 7.00
CA ASP A 25 -15.33 15.45 6.69
C ASP A 25 -15.71 14.58 5.49
N ASP A 26 -14.90 14.57 4.42
CA ASP A 26 -15.11 13.67 3.28
C ASP A 26 -15.15 12.21 3.75
N TRP A 27 -14.21 11.82 4.60
CA TRP A 27 -14.20 10.49 5.20
C TRP A 27 -15.41 10.23 6.09
N ARG A 28 -15.79 11.18 6.91
CA ARG A 28 -16.97 11.06 7.79
C ARG A 28 -18.25 10.86 6.98
N VAL A 29 -18.42 11.62 5.91
CA VAL A 29 -19.58 11.49 5.01
C VAL A 29 -19.59 10.12 4.32
N ALA A 30 -18.45 9.67 3.78
CA ALA A 30 -18.37 8.38 3.13
C ALA A 30 -18.62 7.23 4.14
N GLU A 31 -17.98 7.26 5.29
CA GLU A 31 -18.08 6.22 6.32
C GLU A 31 -19.46 6.14 6.99
N ALA A 32 -20.26 7.22 6.94
CA ALA A 32 -21.65 7.21 7.44
C ALA A 32 -22.60 6.34 6.58
N SER A 33 -22.23 6.06 5.32
CA SER A 33 -23.02 5.16 4.47
C SER A 33 -22.85 3.72 4.90
N THR A 34 -23.95 2.99 5.14
CA THR A 34 -23.94 1.57 5.46
C THR A 34 -23.89 0.69 4.21
N ASP A 35 -24.49 1.16 3.14
CA ASP A 35 -24.57 0.50 1.85
C ASP A 35 -23.30 0.73 1.00
N LEU A 36 -22.84 -0.32 0.31
CA LEU A 36 -21.63 -0.27 -0.50
C LEU A 36 -21.75 0.69 -1.70
N SER A 37 -22.92 0.75 -2.35
CA SER A 37 -23.13 1.62 -3.52
C SER A 37 -23.01 3.09 -3.13
N HIS A 38 -23.69 3.50 -2.05
CA HIS A 38 -23.62 4.86 -1.52
C HIS A 38 -22.20 5.22 -1.02
N TYR A 39 -21.53 4.26 -0.38
CA TYR A 39 -20.13 4.45 0.03
C TYR A 39 -19.21 4.73 -1.16
N LEU A 40 -19.30 3.90 -2.22
CA LEU A 40 -18.51 4.09 -3.44
C LEU A 40 -18.83 5.42 -4.13
N GLU A 41 -20.10 5.83 -4.15
CA GLU A 41 -20.51 7.12 -4.73
C GLU A 41 -19.92 8.30 -3.95
N ALA A 42 -19.94 8.25 -2.62
CA ALA A 42 -19.32 9.27 -1.78
C ALA A 42 -17.81 9.37 -2.03
N LEU A 43 -17.11 8.25 -2.13
CA LEU A 43 -15.67 8.24 -2.46
C LEU A 43 -15.38 8.80 -3.85
N ARG A 44 -16.23 8.53 -4.87
CA ARG A 44 -16.04 9.05 -6.25
C ARG A 44 -16.10 10.58 -6.34
N ARG A 45 -16.79 11.24 -5.42
CA ARG A 45 -16.87 12.70 -5.35
C ARG A 45 -15.61 13.36 -4.80
N THR A 46 -14.67 12.57 -4.31
CA THR A 46 -13.39 13.01 -3.74
C THR A 46 -12.19 12.55 -4.59
N ALA A 47 -10.98 12.93 -4.18
CA ALA A 47 -9.75 12.43 -4.79
C ALA A 47 -9.57 10.90 -4.66
N LEU A 48 -10.35 10.24 -3.77
CA LEU A 48 -10.33 8.78 -3.60
C LEU A 48 -10.84 8.00 -4.82
N ARG A 49 -11.54 8.68 -5.76
CA ARG A 49 -11.94 8.09 -7.04
C ARG A 49 -10.79 7.38 -7.77
N ARG A 50 -9.55 7.83 -7.55
CA ARG A 50 -8.34 7.24 -8.14
C ARG A 50 -8.11 5.78 -7.74
N TRP A 51 -8.63 5.36 -6.59
CA TRP A 51 -8.49 4.01 -6.08
C TRP A 51 -9.58 3.05 -6.59
N LEU A 52 -10.68 3.61 -7.07
CA LEU A 52 -11.90 2.83 -7.31
C LEU A 52 -11.90 2.19 -8.71
N GLY A 53 -11.31 2.84 -9.73
CA GLY A 53 -11.43 2.34 -11.10
C GLY A 53 -12.88 2.02 -11.45
N ASP A 54 -13.13 0.82 -11.97
CA ASP A 54 -14.45 0.33 -12.32
C ASP A 54 -15.19 -0.38 -11.17
N LEU A 55 -14.71 -0.24 -9.92
CA LEU A 55 -15.31 -0.84 -8.73
C LEU A 55 -16.80 -0.52 -8.65
N ASN A 56 -17.62 -1.55 -8.45
CA ASN A 56 -19.06 -1.42 -8.20
C ASN A 56 -19.52 -2.40 -7.12
N HIS A 57 -20.76 -2.24 -6.67
CA HIS A 57 -21.31 -3.00 -5.55
C HIS A 57 -21.63 -4.46 -5.88
N GLU A 58 -21.67 -4.83 -7.16
CA GLU A 58 -21.95 -6.19 -7.62
C GLU A 58 -20.69 -7.07 -7.67
N MET A 59 -19.51 -6.44 -7.68
CA MET A 59 -18.25 -7.16 -7.79
C MET A 59 -18.00 -8.12 -6.63
N GLU A 60 -17.45 -9.28 -6.96
CA GLU A 60 -16.99 -10.26 -5.96
C GLU A 60 -15.75 -9.75 -5.22
N PRO A 61 -15.55 -10.17 -3.94
CA PRO A 61 -14.44 -9.71 -3.10
C PRO A 61 -13.07 -9.83 -3.78
N GLU A 62 -12.83 -10.91 -4.49
CA GLU A 62 -11.57 -11.15 -5.20
C GLU A 62 -11.36 -10.18 -6.37
N ALA A 63 -12.45 -9.81 -7.07
CA ALA A 63 -12.40 -8.81 -8.14
C ALA A 63 -12.13 -7.42 -7.58
N ILE A 64 -12.74 -7.08 -6.43
CA ILE A 64 -12.49 -5.85 -5.68
C ILE A 64 -11.01 -5.75 -5.29
N GLU A 65 -10.46 -6.79 -4.66
CA GLU A 65 -9.06 -6.86 -4.23
C GLU A 65 -8.10 -6.70 -5.42
N ARG A 66 -8.38 -7.36 -6.53
CA ARG A 66 -7.60 -7.25 -7.76
C ARG A 66 -7.61 -5.82 -8.29
N GLN A 67 -8.77 -5.16 -8.31
CA GLN A 67 -8.89 -3.77 -8.77
C GLN A 67 -8.12 -2.81 -7.86
N LEU A 68 -8.22 -2.94 -6.55
CA LEU A 68 -7.49 -2.09 -5.60
C LEU A 68 -5.96 -2.27 -5.75
N ARG A 69 -5.49 -3.51 -5.95
CA ARG A 69 -4.08 -3.78 -6.24
C ARG A 69 -3.63 -3.19 -7.58
N ALA A 70 -4.48 -3.24 -8.60
CA ALA A 70 -4.19 -2.62 -9.90
C ALA A 70 -4.07 -1.09 -9.77
N SER A 71 -5.01 -0.45 -9.07
CA SER A 71 -4.98 1.01 -8.81
C SER A 71 -3.72 1.43 -8.02
N TRP A 72 -3.28 0.61 -7.06
CA TRP A 72 -2.01 0.85 -6.37
C TRP A 72 -0.82 0.81 -7.33
N ARG A 73 -0.71 -0.24 -8.14
CA ARG A 73 0.40 -0.38 -9.10
C ARG A 73 0.45 0.80 -10.07
N GLU A 74 -0.70 1.22 -10.58
CA GLU A 74 -0.81 2.40 -11.46
C GLU A 74 -0.34 3.67 -10.76
N ALA A 75 -0.76 3.90 -9.51
CA ALA A 75 -0.33 5.06 -8.73
C ALA A 75 1.20 5.06 -8.50
N ILE A 76 1.79 3.91 -8.21
CA ILE A 76 3.24 3.77 -8.04
C ILE A 76 3.97 3.99 -9.37
N ASP A 77 3.53 3.37 -10.46
CA ASP A 77 4.14 3.52 -11.78
C ASP A 77 4.10 4.99 -12.23
N GLN A 78 3.02 5.69 -11.92
CA GLN A 78 2.90 7.12 -12.20
C GLN A 78 3.91 7.95 -11.39
N VAL A 79 4.07 7.71 -10.08
CA VAL A 79 5.06 8.41 -9.25
C VAL A 79 6.47 8.05 -9.67
N ALA A 80 6.75 6.79 -10.01
CA ALA A 80 8.04 6.36 -10.54
C ALA A 80 8.40 7.10 -11.83
N SER A 81 7.43 7.33 -12.73
CA SER A 81 7.66 8.08 -13.97
C SER A 81 8.06 9.55 -13.75
N TRP A 82 7.61 10.16 -12.64
CA TRP A 82 7.98 11.53 -12.26
C TRP A 82 9.30 11.60 -11.51
N SER A 83 9.71 10.49 -10.91
CA SER A 83 10.86 10.42 -10.02
C SER A 83 12.20 10.59 -10.78
N PRO A 84 13.20 11.24 -10.17
CA PRO A 84 14.58 11.20 -10.64
C PRO A 84 15.05 9.76 -10.83
N ALA A 85 16.01 9.57 -11.74
CA ALA A 85 16.49 8.23 -12.12
C ALA A 85 16.96 7.42 -10.91
N GLU A 86 17.68 8.07 -9.99
CA GLU A 86 18.23 7.44 -8.78
C GLU A 86 17.17 6.92 -7.79
N TRP A 87 15.93 7.48 -7.83
CA TRP A 87 14.82 7.08 -6.93
C TRP A 87 13.86 6.12 -7.58
N ARG A 88 13.88 6.01 -8.91
CA ARG A 88 12.85 5.32 -9.68
C ARG A 88 12.71 3.86 -9.29
N ASP A 89 13.82 3.16 -9.15
CA ASP A 89 13.80 1.72 -8.83
C ASP A 89 13.25 1.45 -7.42
N ALA A 90 13.61 2.29 -6.45
CA ALA A 90 13.09 2.19 -5.09
C ALA A 90 11.58 2.51 -5.03
N VAL A 91 11.11 3.49 -5.82
CA VAL A 91 9.66 3.79 -5.94
C VAL A 91 8.93 2.66 -6.64
N ALA A 92 9.41 2.21 -7.79
CA ALA A 92 8.79 1.14 -8.57
C ALA A 92 8.68 -0.18 -7.78
N TRP A 93 9.59 -0.43 -6.85
CA TRP A 93 9.56 -1.61 -5.99
C TRP A 93 8.33 -1.65 -5.07
N LEU A 94 7.76 -0.49 -4.68
CA LEU A 94 6.56 -0.42 -3.84
C LEU A 94 5.31 -1.00 -4.51
N ARG A 95 5.33 -1.22 -5.83
CA ARG A 95 4.20 -1.82 -6.55
C ARG A 95 3.79 -3.20 -6.01
N TRP A 96 4.74 -3.91 -5.41
CA TRP A 96 4.55 -5.28 -4.90
C TRP A 96 3.99 -5.36 -3.48
N LEU A 97 3.90 -4.23 -2.76
CA LEU A 97 3.43 -4.20 -1.36
C LEU A 97 2.09 -4.92 -1.13
N PRO A 98 1.04 -4.70 -1.95
CA PRO A 98 -0.25 -5.36 -1.72
C PRO A 98 -0.22 -6.87 -2.00
N ASP A 99 0.81 -7.36 -2.69
CA ASP A 99 0.93 -8.77 -3.06
C ASP A 99 1.70 -9.59 -2.00
N LEU A 100 2.46 -8.92 -1.12
CA LEU A 100 3.32 -9.61 -0.13
C LEU A 100 2.57 -10.62 0.75
N PRO A 101 1.36 -10.34 1.27
CA PRO A 101 0.62 -11.35 2.04
C PRO A 101 0.29 -12.60 1.23
N SER A 102 -0.02 -12.43 -0.06
CA SER A 102 -0.30 -13.54 -0.98
C SER A 102 0.96 -14.35 -1.30
N VAL A 103 2.08 -13.68 -1.52
CA VAL A 103 3.39 -14.31 -1.73
C VAL A 103 3.79 -15.09 -0.47
N GLU A 104 3.66 -14.49 0.71
CA GLU A 104 3.96 -15.16 1.99
C GLU A 104 3.10 -16.41 2.20
N HIS A 105 1.79 -16.32 1.92
CA HIS A 105 0.87 -17.46 1.97
C HIS A 105 1.37 -18.62 1.10
N LEU A 106 1.77 -18.34 -0.14
CA LEU A 106 2.27 -19.36 -1.06
C LEU A 106 3.61 -19.94 -0.62
N LEU A 107 4.56 -19.11 -0.17
CA LEU A 107 5.89 -19.55 0.26
C LEU A 107 5.85 -20.37 1.54
N ARG A 108 4.87 -20.14 2.42
CA ARG A 108 4.62 -20.98 3.60
C ARG A 108 3.99 -22.34 3.26
N GLY A 109 3.83 -22.67 1.99
CA GLY A 109 3.31 -23.96 1.55
C GLY A 109 1.80 -24.10 1.63
N HIS A 110 1.06 -23.03 1.91
CA HIS A 110 -0.41 -23.10 1.95
C HIS A 110 -1.01 -23.42 0.59
N LYS A 111 -2.25 -23.93 0.61
CA LYS A 111 -3.02 -24.26 -0.59
C LYS A 111 -3.26 -23.02 -1.45
N VAL A 112 -3.11 -23.18 -2.78
CA VAL A 112 -3.39 -22.10 -3.74
C VAL A 112 -4.89 -21.84 -3.81
N PRO A 113 -5.36 -20.65 -3.42
CA PRO A 113 -6.76 -20.28 -3.64
C PRO A 113 -7.09 -20.18 -5.12
N PRO A 114 -8.31 -20.53 -5.56
CA PRO A 114 -8.69 -20.51 -6.98
C PRO A 114 -8.48 -19.14 -7.65
N TRP A 115 -8.72 -18.05 -6.94
CA TRP A 115 -8.57 -16.69 -7.47
C TRP A 115 -7.12 -16.35 -7.84
N MET A 116 -6.11 -16.94 -7.18
CA MET A 116 -4.70 -16.69 -7.51
C MET A 116 -4.34 -17.23 -8.90
N ARG A 117 -4.95 -18.34 -9.33
CA ARG A 117 -4.76 -18.87 -10.70
C ARG A 117 -5.37 -17.98 -11.76
N ALA A 118 -6.43 -17.25 -11.42
CA ALA A 118 -7.10 -16.29 -12.32
C ALA A 118 -6.47 -14.87 -12.26
N ASP A 119 -5.65 -14.57 -11.25
CA ASP A 119 -5.00 -13.27 -11.10
C ASP A 119 -3.78 -13.17 -12.03
N PRO A 120 -3.66 -12.13 -12.87
CA PRO A 120 -2.59 -12.01 -13.87
C PRO A 120 -1.18 -11.92 -13.26
N VAL A 121 -1.05 -11.54 -11.98
CA VAL A 121 0.22 -11.45 -11.28
C VAL A 121 0.49 -12.72 -10.46
N MET A 122 -0.50 -13.17 -9.69
CA MET A 122 -0.33 -14.32 -8.78
C MET A 122 -0.28 -15.66 -9.52
N ARG A 123 -0.87 -15.78 -10.71
CA ARG A 123 -0.85 -17.04 -11.49
C ARG A 123 0.56 -17.56 -11.78
N GLU A 124 1.53 -16.66 -11.90
CA GLU A 124 2.94 -17.02 -12.14
C GLU A 124 3.58 -17.74 -10.94
N LEU A 125 2.97 -17.64 -9.75
CA LEU A 125 3.38 -18.30 -8.51
C LEU A 125 2.39 -19.37 -8.03
N ALA A 126 1.23 -19.50 -8.69
CA ALA A 126 0.11 -20.30 -8.22
C ALA A 126 0.25 -21.80 -8.55
N PHE A 127 1.41 -22.39 -8.26
CA PHE A 127 1.67 -23.83 -8.38
C PHE A 127 1.31 -24.56 -7.06
N ASP A 128 0.85 -25.81 -7.14
CA ASP A 128 0.55 -26.60 -5.95
C ASP A 128 1.84 -27.08 -5.26
N GLU A 129 2.89 -27.38 -6.04
CA GLU A 129 4.17 -27.86 -5.53
C GLU A 129 5.04 -26.69 -5.00
N PRO A 130 5.47 -26.74 -3.74
CA PRO A 130 6.28 -25.67 -3.14
C PRO A 130 7.61 -25.41 -3.87
N GLN A 131 8.24 -26.46 -4.41
CA GLN A 131 9.49 -26.31 -5.16
C GLN A 131 9.29 -25.49 -6.45
N ARG A 132 8.21 -25.75 -7.21
CA ARG A 132 7.89 -24.98 -8.41
C ARG A 132 7.58 -23.51 -8.11
N ARG A 133 6.97 -23.22 -6.95
CA ARG A 133 6.75 -21.84 -6.51
C ARG A 133 8.07 -21.10 -6.32
N ARG A 134 9.06 -21.73 -5.64
CA ARG A 134 10.40 -21.15 -5.44
C ARG A 134 11.12 -20.92 -6.76
N GLU A 135 11.07 -21.89 -7.66
CA GLU A 135 11.66 -21.77 -8.99
C GLU A 135 11.01 -20.66 -9.81
N ALA A 136 9.68 -20.57 -9.79
CA ALA A 136 8.94 -19.50 -10.45
C ALA A 136 9.27 -18.13 -9.85
N LEU A 137 9.32 -18.00 -8.52
CA LEU A 137 9.70 -16.77 -7.84
C LEU A 137 11.09 -16.29 -8.25
N ALA A 138 12.04 -17.21 -8.40
CA ALA A 138 13.41 -16.87 -8.83
C ALA A 138 13.49 -16.26 -10.24
N GLY A 139 12.50 -16.52 -11.09
CA GLY A 139 12.37 -15.93 -12.43
C GLY A 139 11.62 -14.59 -12.48
N LEU A 140 11.07 -14.13 -11.36
CA LEU A 140 10.25 -12.92 -11.28
C LEU A 140 11.04 -11.74 -10.68
N PRO A 141 10.59 -10.49 -10.88
CA PRO A 141 11.14 -9.33 -10.19
C PRO A 141 11.15 -9.46 -8.66
N LEU A 142 10.29 -10.31 -8.10
CA LEU A 142 10.20 -10.63 -6.67
C LEU A 142 11.25 -11.68 -6.22
N ALA A 143 12.16 -12.14 -7.06
CA ALA A 143 13.19 -13.11 -6.70
C ALA A 143 13.95 -12.81 -5.38
N PRO A 144 14.23 -11.55 -5.01
CA PRO A 144 14.85 -11.24 -3.72
C PRO A 144 13.95 -11.51 -2.50
N VAL A 145 12.63 -11.67 -2.71
CA VAL A 145 11.65 -11.82 -1.63
C VAL A 145 11.50 -13.30 -1.31
N GLN A 146 12.43 -13.83 -0.53
CA GLN A 146 12.40 -15.22 -0.05
C GLN A 146 12.15 -15.26 1.45
N LEU A 147 11.63 -16.38 1.96
CA LEU A 147 11.58 -16.62 3.40
C LEU A 147 12.98 -17.03 3.87
N ASP A 148 13.48 -16.37 4.88
CA ASP A 148 14.66 -16.82 5.60
C ASP A 148 14.26 -17.98 6.52
N GLU A 149 14.49 -19.20 6.07
CA GLU A 149 14.16 -20.44 6.80
C GLU A 149 14.93 -20.57 8.13
N THR A 150 15.99 -19.79 8.31
CA THR A 150 16.79 -19.78 9.55
C THR A 150 16.24 -18.85 10.61
N ALA A 151 15.37 -17.90 10.24
CA ALA A 151 14.76 -16.96 11.16
C ALA A 151 13.67 -17.63 12.01
N THR A 152 13.58 -17.24 13.26
CA THR A 152 12.56 -17.76 14.21
C THR A 152 11.12 -17.51 13.72
N SER A 153 10.91 -16.43 12.99
CA SER A 153 9.61 -16.09 12.38
C SER A 153 9.84 -15.37 11.05
N PRO A 154 10.20 -16.11 9.98
CA PRO A 154 10.54 -15.50 8.71
C PRO A 154 9.33 -14.82 8.08
N ARG A 155 9.53 -13.58 7.60
CA ARG A 155 8.48 -12.79 6.95
C ARG A 155 8.97 -12.28 5.60
N VAL A 156 8.12 -12.40 4.61
CA VAL A 156 8.37 -11.90 3.25
C VAL A 156 8.60 -10.38 3.25
N VAL A 157 7.92 -9.65 4.14
CA VAL A 157 8.07 -8.20 4.26
C VAL A 157 9.48 -7.79 4.67
N ASP A 158 10.19 -8.57 5.47
CA ASP A 158 11.55 -8.23 5.92
C ASP A 158 12.54 -8.31 4.75
N ALA A 159 12.47 -9.37 3.94
CA ALA A 159 13.26 -9.52 2.72
C ALA A 159 12.90 -8.42 1.69
N TRP A 160 11.61 -8.06 1.60
CA TRP A 160 11.15 -6.97 0.73
C TRP A 160 11.74 -5.61 1.15
N ILE A 161 11.81 -5.32 2.47
CA ILE A 161 12.40 -4.08 3.02
C ILE A 161 13.89 -4.02 2.74
N GLU A 162 14.62 -5.13 2.93
CA GLU A 162 16.05 -5.17 2.65
C GLU A 162 16.34 -4.94 1.16
N GLU A 163 15.52 -5.48 0.27
CA GLU A 163 15.65 -5.21 -1.15
C GLU A 163 15.30 -3.74 -1.47
N TRP A 164 14.26 -3.17 -0.86
CA TRP A 164 13.94 -1.76 -1.02
C TRP A 164 15.10 -0.86 -0.58
N ARG A 165 15.74 -1.15 0.57
CA ARG A 165 16.93 -0.42 1.04
C ARG A 165 18.08 -0.49 0.06
N ARG A 166 18.30 -1.64 -0.57
CA ARG A 166 19.35 -1.80 -1.60
C ARG A 166 19.11 -0.95 -2.84
N ARG A 167 17.85 -0.71 -3.20
CA ARG A 167 17.44 0.13 -4.34
C ARG A 167 17.52 1.63 -4.06
N LEU A 168 17.64 2.04 -2.80
CA LEU A 168 17.82 3.44 -2.45
C LEU A 168 19.21 3.93 -2.85
N PRO A 169 19.35 5.23 -3.23
CA PRO A 169 20.64 5.88 -3.33
C PRO A 169 21.46 5.76 -2.04
N ALA A 170 22.79 5.72 -2.15
CA ALA A 170 23.68 5.57 -0.99
C ALA A 170 23.46 6.66 0.07
N SER A 171 23.21 7.90 -0.37
CA SER A 171 22.91 9.05 0.50
C SER A 171 21.65 8.87 1.37
N ALA A 172 20.70 8.08 0.91
CA ALA A 172 19.43 7.84 1.63
C ALA A 172 19.48 6.61 2.54
N ARG A 173 20.49 5.75 2.39
CA ARG A 173 20.65 4.52 3.17
C ARG A 173 21.28 4.73 4.55
N ALA A 174 21.77 5.93 4.85
CA ALA A 174 22.35 6.22 6.16
C ALA A 174 21.34 5.94 7.27
N ALA A 175 21.76 5.24 8.32
CA ALA A 175 20.87 4.74 9.39
C ALA A 175 20.17 5.86 10.15
N ASP A 176 20.81 7.02 10.26
CA ASP A 176 20.29 8.22 10.92
C ASP A 176 19.50 9.15 9.98
N SER A 177 19.30 8.73 8.73
CA SER A 177 18.53 9.51 7.77
C SER A 177 17.07 9.65 8.20
N GLN A 178 16.48 10.79 7.85
CA GLN A 178 15.04 11.02 8.11
C GLN A 178 14.14 9.98 7.43
N LEU A 179 14.61 9.40 6.34
CA LEU A 179 13.91 8.33 5.63
C LEU A 179 13.90 7.04 6.46
N MET A 180 15.02 6.67 7.06
CA MET A 180 15.07 5.48 7.93
C MET A 180 14.23 5.65 9.19
N GLN A 181 14.23 6.83 9.80
CA GLN A 181 13.30 7.13 10.90
C GLN A 181 11.83 6.99 10.49
N MET A 182 11.49 7.44 9.28
CA MET A 182 10.13 7.27 8.76
C MET A 182 9.78 5.80 8.58
N LEU A 183 10.69 4.99 8.02
CA LEU A 183 10.51 3.55 7.89
C LEU A 183 10.26 2.89 9.25
N GLU A 184 11.03 3.27 10.27
CA GLU A 184 10.85 2.76 11.62
C GLU A 184 9.44 3.05 12.18
N TRP A 185 8.89 4.25 11.93
CA TRP A 185 7.51 4.57 12.33
C TRP A 185 6.48 3.69 11.62
N VAL A 186 6.70 3.37 10.35
CA VAL A 186 5.82 2.47 9.58
C VAL A 186 5.89 1.06 10.17
N LEU A 187 7.09 0.56 10.47
CA LEU A 187 7.26 -0.78 11.07
C LEU A 187 6.63 -0.88 12.46
N GLN A 188 6.82 0.12 13.31
CA GLN A 188 6.17 0.22 14.62
C GLN A 188 4.64 0.24 14.50
N HIS A 189 4.12 0.98 13.51
CA HIS A 189 2.68 1.01 13.23
C HIS A 189 2.16 -0.36 12.80
N LEU A 190 2.85 -1.05 11.90
CA LEU A 190 2.46 -2.38 11.44
C LEU A 190 2.46 -3.41 12.60
N GLU A 191 3.41 -3.30 13.52
CA GLU A 191 3.48 -4.16 14.69
C GLU A 191 2.34 -3.83 15.68
N ALA A 192 2.10 -2.53 15.95
CA ALA A 192 0.98 -2.09 16.78
C ALA A 192 -0.38 -2.54 16.20
N MET A 193 -0.56 -2.48 14.89
CA MET A 193 -1.79 -2.95 14.22
C MET A 193 -2.01 -4.46 14.34
N ARG A 194 -0.93 -5.26 14.46
CA ARG A 194 -1.05 -6.72 14.67
C ARG A 194 -1.39 -7.08 16.10
N SER A 195 -0.87 -6.32 17.07
CA SER A 195 -1.03 -6.58 18.49
C SER A 195 -2.26 -5.88 19.10
N SER A 196 -2.87 -4.92 18.39
CA SER A 196 -4.03 -4.17 18.90
C SER A 196 -5.35 -4.92 18.68
N GLU A 197 -6.28 -4.71 19.60
CA GLU A 197 -7.67 -5.09 19.40
C GLU A 197 -8.32 -4.24 18.28
N ALA A 198 -9.39 -4.75 17.66
CA ALA A 198 -9.97 -4.19 16.44
C ALA A 198 -10.39 -2.70 16.53
N ASP A 199 -10.63 -2.17 17.72
CA ASP A 199 -11.08 -0.78 17.94
C ASP A 199 -9.98 0.28 17.86
N ASP A 200 -8.71 -0.08 18.14
CA ASP A 200 -7.59 0.88 18.15
C ASP A 200 -7.03 1.21 16.77
N GLY A 201 -7.35 0.40 15.77
CA GLY A 201 -6.76 0.52 14.42
C GLY A 201 -7.01 1.87 13.74
N LYS A 202 -8.15 2.51 14.00
CA LYS A 202 -8.46 3.86 13.46
C LYS A 202 -7.56 4.93 14.08
N GLY A 203 -7.37 4.88 15.40
CA GLY A 203 -6.50 5.80 16.14
C GLY A 203 -5.05 5.71 15.67
N LEU A 204 -4.51 4.49 15.58
CA LEU A 204 -3.16 4.21 15.10
C LEU A 204 -2.93 4.73 13.68
N ARG A 205 -3.87 4.49 12.76
CA ARG A 205 -3.80 4.98 11.38
C ARG A 205 -3.80 6.50 11.32
N ASN A 206 -4.68 7.16 12.07
CA ASN A 206 -4.77 8.62 12.12
C ASN A 206 -3.49 9.24 12.70
N ALA A 207 -2.92 8.66 13.73
CA ALA A 207 -1.67 9.12 14.35
C ALA A 207 -0.49 9.04 13.36
N LEU A 208 -0.33 7.92 12.66
CA LEU A 208 0.70 7.76 11.62
C LEU A 208 0.47 8.75 10.48
N SER A 209 -0.76 8.87 9.96
CA SER A 209 -1.10 9.80 8.88
C SER A 209 -0.75 11.24 9.25
N ALA A 210 -1.11 11.70 10.45
CA ALA A 210 -0.78 13.05 10.91
C ALA A 210 0.75 13.27 11.01
N ARG A 211 1.50 12.26 11.46
CA ARG A 211 2.96 12.31 11.55
C ARG A 211 3.61 12.40 10.18
N LEU A 212 3.18 11.58 9.23
CA LEU A 212 3.67 11.56 7.85
C LEU A 212 3.31 12.84 7.09
N ALA A 213 2.10 13.38 7.27
CA ALA A 213 1.70 14.64 6.65
C ALA A 213 2.57 15.82 7.13
N ARG A 214 2.95 15.86 8.40
CA ARG A 214 3.90 16.86 8.93
C ARG A 214 5.31 16.64 8.33
N ARG A 215 5.74 15.39 8.19
CA ARG A 215 7.05 15.06 7.61
C ARG A 215 7.10 15.42 6.13
N PHE A 216 6.05 15.13 5.37
CA PHE A 216 5.91 15.52 3.98
C PHE A 216 6.09 17.03 3.78
N ARG A 217 5.36 17.85 4.57
CA ARG A 217 5.45 19.31 4.46
C ARG A 217 6.82 19.89 4.82
N ARG A 218 7.49 19.30 5.82
CA ARG A 218 8.82 19.77 6.27
C ARG A 218 9.96 19.29 5.38
N GLY A 219 9.78 18.17 4.69
CA GLY A 219 10.77 17.53 3.85
C GLY A 219 10.63 17.84 2.37
N ALA A 220 10.00 18.96 1.98
CA ALA A 220 9.81 19.31 0.57
C ALA A 220 11.10 19.19 -0.25
N GLY A 221 11.03 18.54 -1.41
CA GLY A 221 12.18 18.30 -2.28
C GLY A 221 13.12 17.15 -1.86
N THR A 222 12.78 16.42 -0.80
CA THR A 222 13.60 15.29 -0.32
C THR A 222 12.92 13.93 -0.59
N ALA A 223 13.72 12.87 -0.56
CA ALA A 223 13.25 11.49 -0.57
C ALA A 223 12.23 11.21 0.55
N THR A 224 12.45 11.79 1.72
CA THR A 224 11.55 11.62 2.86
C THR A 224 10.16 12.15 2.54
N ALA A 225 10.02 13.27 1.82
CA ALA A 225 8.72 13.75 1.36
C ALA A 225 8.10 12.79 0.35
N LEU A 226 8.88 12.31 -0.63
CA LEU A 226 8.40 11.34 -1.63
C LEU A 226 7.83 10.09 -0.94
N PHE A 227 8.61 9.43 -0.10
CA PHE A 227 8.16 8.20 0.55
C PHE A 227 7.08 8.44 1.61
N SER A 228 7.08 9.59 2.31
CA SER A 228 5.95 9.96 3.19
C SER A 228 4.64 10.09 2.41
N HIS A 229 4.68 10.66 1.20
CA HIS A 229 3.52 10.73 0.33
C HIS A 229 3.03 9.34 -0.07
N LEU A 230 3.92 8.44 -0.47
CA LEU A 230 3.57 7.07 -0.88
C LEU A 230 3.00 6.24 0.28
N VAL A 231 3.54 6.38 1.49
CA VAL A 231 2.95 5.72 2.67
C VAL A 231 1.56 6.29 3.00
N LEU A 232 1.37 7.61 2.87
CA LEU A 232 0.04 8.22 3.02
C LEU A 232 -0.95 7.70 1.98
N ASP A 233 -0.52 7.49 0.73
CA ASP A 233 -1.34 6.86 -0.33
C ASP A 233 -1.71 5.42 0.04
N GLY A 234 -0.78 4.65 0.59
CA GLY A 234 -1.03 3.31 1.10
C GLY A 234 -2.06 3.27 2.23
N LEU A 235 -1.96 4.20 3.19
CA LEU A 235 -2.93 4.31 4.30
C LEU A 235 -4.34 4.71 3.81
N GLU A 236 -4.42 5.55 2.77
CA GLU A 236 -5.71 5.86 2.14
C GLU A 236 -6.31 4.64 1.45
N LEU A 237 -5.50 3.92 0.67
CA LEU A 237 -5.96 2.70 -0.02
C LEU A 237 -6.43 1.65 0.99
N GLU A 238 -5.68 1.42 2.07
CA GLU A 238 -6.07 0.50 3.14
C GLU A 238 -7.40 0.92 3.81
N ARG A 239 -7.63 2.21 3.99
CA ARG A 239 -8.89 2.72 4.53
C ARG A 239 -10.05 2.49 3.56
N VAL A 240 -9.86 2.76 2.27
CA VAL A 240 -10.85 2.45 1.22
C VAL A 240 -11.15 0.96 1.20
N ARG A 241 -10.09 0.13 1.16
CA ARG A 241 -10.20 -1.34 1.16
C ARG A 241 -11.00 -1.84 2.35
N ALA A 242 -10.66 -1.41 3.56
CA ALA A 242 -11.38 -1.78 4.77
C ALA A 242 -12.86 -1.39 4.70
N GLY A 243 -13.16 -0.17 4.23
CA GLY A 243 -14.54 0.32 4.09
C GLY A 243 -15.36 -0.48 3.06
N VAL A 244 -14.76 -0.80 1.91
CA VAL A 244 -15.40 -1.59 0.86
C VAL A 244 -15.63 -3.02 1.33
N MET A 245 -14.60 -3.68 1.87
CA MET A 245 -14.68 -5.08 2.29
C MET A 245 -15.62 -5.29 3.48
N THR A 246 -15.67 -4.36 4.43
CA THR A 246 -16.63 -4.43 5.54
C THR A 246 -18.07 -4.44 5.02
N ARG A 247 -18.40 -3.57 4.04
CA ARG A 247 -19.75 -3.49 3.48
C ARG A 247 -20.08 -4.64 2.56
N ARG A 248 -19.09 -5.20 1.87
CA ARG A 248 -19.29 -6.35 0.97
C ARG A 248 -19.44 -7.67 1.72
N LEU A 249 -18.63 -7.88 2.78
CA LEU A 249 -18.56 -9.15 3.50
C LEU A 249 -19.42 -9.19 4.77
N LEU A 250 -19.70 -8.03 5.38
CA LEU A 250 -20.39 -7.90 6.66
C LEU A 250 -21.46 -6.80 6.60
N PRO A 251 -22.47 -6.92 5.72
CA PRO A 251 -23.47 -5.87 5.54
C PRO A 251 -24.21 -5.54 6.85
N GLU A 252 -24.56 -6.53 7.67
CA GLU A 252 -25.23 -6.33 8.96
C GLU A 252 -24.40 -5.52 9.98
N ARG A 253 -23.04 -5.64 9.95
CA ARG A 253 -22.16 -4.85 10.81
C ARG A 253 -22.04 -3.39 10.34
N ALA A 254 -22.26 -3.14 9.06
CA ALA A 254 -22.30 -1.79 8.54
C ALA A 254 -23.55 -1.04 9.03
N GLU A 255 -24.69 -1.73 9.15
CA GLU A 255 -25.96 -1.18 9.65
C GLU A 255 -25.94 -0.92 11.17
N GLY A 256 -25.21 -1.73 11.95
CA GLY A 256 -25.15 -1.65 13.42
C GLY A 256 -24.20 -0.59 13.99
N ARG A 257 -23.39 0.08 13.17
CA ARG A 257 -22.52 1.17 13.61
C ARG A 257 -23.22 2.52 13.52
N SER A 258 -24.23 2.70 14.37
CA SER A 258 -24.65 4.05 14.74
C SER A 258 -23.48 4.70 15.49
N TRP A 259 -22.89 5.68 14.88
CA TRP A 259 -21.74 6.40 15.39
C TRP A 259 -22.19 7.33 16.53
N ALA A 260 -22.01 6.87 17.78
CA ALA A 260 -22.03 7.75 18.94
C ALA A 260 -20.74 8.57 19.00
#